data_98d9c178dca2b7b2bd94b2e8b365ae65
#
_entry.id   98d9c178dca2b7b2bd94b2e8b365ae65
#
_cell.length_a   1.000
_cell.length_b   1.000
_cell.length_c   1.000
_cell.angle_alpha   90.00
_cell.angle_beta   90.00
_cell.angle_gamma   90.00
#
_symmetry.space_group_name_H-M   'P 1'
#
loop_
_entity.id
_entity.type
_entity.pdbx_description
1 polymer ?
#
loop_
_entity_poly.entity_id
_entity_poly.type
_entity_poly.pdbx_seq_one_letter_code
_entity_poly.pdbx_strand_id
1 'polypeptide(L)'
;MIKYIFLFCCFLLGLVCIFSLSVYYFSVYISRSKKQSSGGFFKGAFPTSFISFTILLLTLTAVTYYFIGRSDLIQTQYSQKKLEINFSKLIEGNSVDRYEAEIYVLYKKLKQSLLERPQDLKGFKLLVTTSISLKEYSTARIAQEKVIQLSNPNITVEEYILYLDLAFLAAGGRVSLETSKMLKNATVSYPRNEVLIFFKALEHFEKREYQKAVKIFYLLQENDKIDRDKIELLKQKLSQLKIIP
;
A
#
# COMPACT_ATOMS: atom_id res chain seq x y z
N MET A 1 -15.14 -1.01 -18.54
CA MET A 1 -15.03 -2.18 -19.44
C MET A 1 -15.01 -3.52 -18.67
N ILE A 2 -14.15 -3.70 -17.65
CA ILE A 2 -14.00 -4.96 -16.88
C ILE A 2 -15.32 -5.42 -16.20
N LYS A 3 -16.12 -4.50 -15.63
CA LYS A 3 -17.42 -4.84 -15.01
C LYS A 3 -18.42 -5.49 -15.97
N TYR A 4 -18.46 -5.05 -17.21
CA TYR A 4 -19.38 -5.60 -18.23
C TYR A 4 -18.93 -6.99 -18.71
N ILE A 5 -17.64 -7.22 -18.80
CA ILE A 5 -17.07 -8.54 -19.12
C ILE A 5 -17.39 -9.53 -18.02
N PHE A 6 -17.28 -9.14 -16.76
CA PHE A 6 -17.64 -10.00 -15.61
C PHE A 6 -19.14 -10.35 -15.61
N LEU A 7 -20.01 -9.37 -15.84
CA LEU A 7 -21.46 -9.59 -15.92
C LEU A 7 -21.83 -10.51 -17.08
N PHE A 8 -21.17 -10.35 -18.23
CA PHE A 8 -21.35 -11.22 -19.40
C PHE A 8 -20.89 -12.66 -19.15
N CYS A 9 -19.75 -12.85 -18.46
CA CYS A 9 -19.28 -14.19 -18.04
C CYS A 9 -20.23 -14.87 -17.06
N CYS A 10 -20.77 -14.13 -16.07
CA CYS A 10 -21.77 -14.65 -15.13
C CYS A 10 -23.07 -15.04 -15.83
N PHE A 11 -23.51 -14.26 -16.83
CA PHE A 11 -24.70 -14.55 -17.63
C PHE A 11 -24.50 -15.81 -18.49
N LEU A 12 -23.35 -15.95 -19.15
CA LEU A 12 -23.00 -17.17 -19.89
C LEU A 12 -22.96 -18.42 -19.01
N LEU A 13 -22.37 -18.33 -17.81
CA LEU A 13 -22.36 -19.43 -16.84
C LEU A 13 -23.77 -19.81 -16.41
N GLY A 14 -24.66 -18.85 -16.18
CA GLY A 14 -26.07 -19.10 -15.87
C GLY A 14 -26.79 -19.84 -16.99
N LEU A 15 -26.59 -19.45 -18.27
CA LEU A 15 -27.17 -20.15 -19.42
C LEU A 15 -26.67 -21.59 -19.56
N VAL A 16 -25.38 -21.83 -19.32
CA VAL A 16 -24.80 -23.18 -19.36
C VAL A 16 -25.36 -24.05 -18.24
N CYS A 17 -25.58 -23.51 -17.03
CA CYS A 17 -26.24 -24.24 -15.93
C CYS A 17 -27.70 -24.63 -16.27
N ILE A 18 -28.49 -23.72 -16.85
CA ILE A 18 -29.87 -23.94 -17.27
C ILE A 18 -29.92 -25.01 -18.36
N PHE A 19 -29.03 -24.94 -19.33
CA PHE A 19 -28.97 -25.95 -20.41
C PHE A 19 -28.59 -27.32 -19.88
N SER A 20 -27.65 -27.41 -18.94
CA SER A 20 -27.26 -28.67 -18.27
C SER A 20 -28.41 -29.28 -17.50
N LEU A 21 -29.17 -28.50 -16.73
CA LEU A 21 -30.36 -28.96 -16.03
C LEU A 21 -31.44 -29.44 -17.00
N SER A 22 -31.65 -28.74 -18.10
CA SER A 22 -32.60 -29.12 -19.15
C SER A 22 -32.23 -30.47 -19.77
N VAL A 23 -30.99 -30.72 -20.12
CA VAL A 23 -30.49 -32.00 -20.66
C VAL A 23 -30.62 -33.12 -19.62
N TYR A 24 -30.36 -32.83 -18.35
CA TYR A 24 -30.56 -33.80 -17.26
C TYR A 24 -32.02 -34.20 -17.11
N TYR A 25 -32.95 -33.24 -17.05
CA TYR A 25 -34.39 -33.50 -16.97
C TYR A 25 -34.90 -34.27 -18.19
N PHE A 26 -34.43 -33.90 -19.39
CA PHE A 26 -34.77 -34.61 -20.61
C PHE A 26 -34.26 -36.06 -20.61
N SER A 27 -33.05 -36.31 -20.14
CA SER A 27 -32.48 -37.65 -19.99
C SER A 27 -33.27 -38.50 -19.00
N VAL A 28 -33.65 -37.91 -17.85
CA VAL A 28 -34.51 -38.59 -16.85
C VAL A 28 -35.90 -38.89 -17.38
N TYR A 29 -36.46 -37.94 -18.16
CA TYR A 29 -37.78 -38.12 -18.81
C TYR A 29 -37.76 -39.28 -19.81
N ILE A 30 -36.79 -39.35 -20.70
CA ILE A 30 -36.59 -40.45 -21.64
C ILE A 30 -36.39 -41.79 -20.91
N SER A 31 -35.60 -41.80 -19.85
CA SER A 31 -35.32 -42.98 -19.03
C SER A 31 -36.60 -43.50 -18.35
N ARG A 32 -37.47 -42.60 -17.89
CA ARG A 32 -38.80 -42.99 -17.33
C ARG A 32 -39.74 -43.52 -18.40
N SER A 33 -39.76 -42.95 -19.59
CA SER A 33 -40.60 -43.39 -20.71
C SER A 33 -40.21 -44.78 -21.20
N LYS A 34 -38.92 -45.13 -21.20
CA LYS A 34 -38.45 -46.49 -21.55
C LYS A 34 -38.69 -47.56 -20.46
N LYS A 35 -38.91 -47.14 -19.19
CA LYS A 35 -39.08 -48.09 -18.07
C LYS A 35 -40.46 -48.78 -18.06
N GLN A 36 -41.39 -48.34 -18.91
CA GLN A 36 -42.71 -48.97 -19.03
C GLN A 36 -42.73 -50.17 -19.97
N SER A 37 -41.58 -50.53 -20.59
CA SER A 37 -41.53 -51.56 -21.64
C SER A 37 -40.59 -52.74 -21.41
N SER A 38 -39.81 -52.90 -20.34
CA SER A 38 -39.19 -54.21 -20.00
C SER A 38 -38.38 -54.13 -18.71
N GLY A 39 -38.55 -55.23 -17.88
CA GLY A 39 -37.77 -55.47 -16.68
C GLY A 39 -36.30 -55.74 -17.01
N GLY A 40 -35.40 -54.89 -16.69
CA GLY A 40 -33.97 -55.07 -16.86
C GLY A 40 -33.19 -54.29 -15.80
N PHE A 41 -32.36 -55.03 -15.10
CA PHE A 41 -31.45 -54.68 -14.02
C PHE A 41 -30.62 -53.39 -14.33
N PHE A 42 -30.85 -52.33 -13.58
CA PHE A 42 -30.15 -51.04 -13.75
C PHE A 42 -28.76 -51.09 -13.08
N LYS A 43 -27.69 -51.32 -13.83
CA LYS A 43 -26.34 -50.91 -13.43
C LYS A 43 -26.26 -49.39 -13.56
N GLY A 44 -26.10 -48.70 -12.43
CA GLY A 44 -25.95 -47.22 -12.37
C GLY A 44 -24.69 -46.78 -13.08
N ALA A 45 -24.80 -46.47 -14.36
CA ALA A 45 -23.77 -45.71 -15.06
C ALA A 45 -24.04 -44.23 -14.78
N PHE A 46 -23.20 -43.60 -13.96
CA PHE A 46 -23.10 -42.13 -13.91
C PHE A 46 -22.90 -41.69 -15.37
N PRO A 47 -23.73 -40.79 -15.90
CA PRO A 47 -23.59 -40.40 -17.28
C PRO A 47 -22.21 -39.73 -17.45
N THR A 48 -21.38 -40.34 -18.30
CA THR A 48 -20.04 -39.82 -18.64
C THR A 48 -20.07 -38.35 -19.06
N SER A 49 -21.24 -37.90 -19.56
CA SER A 49 -21.51 -36.47 -19.84
C SER A 49 -21.47 -35.58 -18.60
N PHE A 50 -21.78 -36.08 -17.40
CA PHE A 50 -21.71 -35.26 -16.18
C PHE A 50 -20.25 -35.02 -15.74
N ILE A 51 -19.40 -36.04 -15.88
CA ILE A 51 -17.97 -35.94 -15.57
C ILE A 51 -17.28 -35.00 -16.56
N SER A 52 -17.57 -35.11 -17.85
CA SER A 52 -16.99 -34.22 -18.86
C SER A 52 -17.44 -32.75 -18.66
N PHE A 53 -18.68 -32.53 -18.21
CA PHE A 53 -19.17 -31.19 -17.92
C PHE A 53 -18.51 -30.55 -16.68
N THR A 54 -18.31 -31.33 -15.61
CA THR A 54 -17.60 -30.84 -14.41
C THR A 54 -16.13 -30.50 -14.72
N ILE A 55 -15.47 -31.30 -15.56
CA ILE A 55 -14.10 -31.01 -16.03
C ILE A 55 -14.07 -29.73 -16.87
N LEU A 56 -15.04 -29.55 -17.78
CA LEU A 56 -15.16 -28.32 -18.58
C LEU A 56 -15.36 -27.08 -17.71
N LEU A 57 -16.19 -27.16 -16.68
CA LEU A 57 -16.45 -26.06 -15.73
C LEU A 57 -15.19 -25.73 -14.93
N LEU A 58 -14.46 -26.73 -14.45
CA LEU A 58 -13.21 -26.55 -13.73
C LEU A 58 -12.11 -25.92 -14.64
N THR A 59 -12.01 -26.33 -15.89
CA THR A 59 -11.05 -25.72 -16.83
C THR A 59 -11.44 -24.28 -17.17
N LEU A 60 -12.73 -23.99 -17.36
CA LEU A 60 -13.21 -22.64 -17.62
C LEU A 60 -12.97 -21.70 -16.43
N THR A 61 -13.21 -22.18 -15.20
CA THR A 61 -12.90 -21.40 -13.98
C THR A 61 -11.39 -21.18 -13.82
N ALA A 62 -10.55 -22.18 -14.12
CA ALA A 62 -9.10 -22.04 -14.10
C ALA A 62 -8.60 -21.02 -15.15
N VAL A 63 -9.17 -21.04 -16.37
CA VAL A 63 -8.85 -20.09 -17.43
C VAL A 63 -9.31 -18.68 -17.07
N THR A 64 -10.53 -18.52 -16.54
CA THR A 64 -11.00 -17.19 -16.08
C THR A 64 -10.19 -16.68 -14.90
N TYR A 65 -9.78 -17.54 -13.97
CA TYR A 65 -8.87 -17.19 -12.88
C TYR A 65 -7.48 -16.79 -13.41
N TYR A 66 -6.98 -17.46 -14.45
CA TYR A 66 -5.68 -17.10 -15.07
C TYR A 66 -5.74 -15.75 -15.80
N PHE A 67 -6.83 -15.43 -16.50
CA PHE A 67 -6.96 -14.17 -17.25
C PHE A 67 -7.46 -12.98 -16.41
N ILE A 68 -8.29 -13.22 -15.41
CA ILE A 68 -8.89 -12.18 -14.55
C ILE A 68 -8.25 -12.18 -13.17
N GLY A 69 -7.74 -13.33 -12.70
CA GLY A 69 -6.99 -13.48 -11.47
C GLY A 69 -5.71 -12.67 -11.57
N ARG A 70 -5.46 -11.87 -10.54
CA ARG A 70 -4.28 -11.02 -10.40
C ARG A 70 -3.00 -11.85 -10.36
N SER A 71 -2.56 -12.30 -11.54
CA SER A 71 -1.27 -13.00 -11.72
C SER A 71 -0.09 -12.14 -11.26
N ASP A 72 -0.25 -10.81 -11.28
CA ASP A 72 0.66 -9.84 -10.69
C ASP A 72 0.88 -10.05 -9.17
N LEU A 73 -0.12 -10.47 -8.41
CA LEU A 73 0.04 -10.78 -6.97
C LEU A 73 0.87 -12.05 -6.72
N ILE A 74 0.72 -13.07 -7.57
CA ILE A 74 1.51 -14.30 -7.46
C ILE A 74 2.97 -14.00 -7.85
N GLN A 75 3.17 -13.18 -8.87
CA GLN A 75 4.49 -12.79 -9.34
C GLN A 75 5.21 -11.85 -8.36
N THR A 76 4.47 -10.95 -7.68
CA THR A 76 5.01 -10.13 -6.59
C THR A 76 5.34 -10.95 -5.35
N GLN A 77 4.51 -11.92 -4.98
CA GLN A 77 4.80 -12.83 -3.86
C GLN A 77 6.00 -13.75 -4.15
N TYR A 78 6.12 -14.25 -5.38
CA TYR A 78 7.28 -15.05 -5.79
C TYR A 78 8.55 -14.20 -5.85
N SER A 79 8.46 -12.97 -6.31
CA SER A 79 9.58 -12.01 -6.33
C SER A 79 9.97 -11.59 -4.92
N GLN A 80 9.03 -11.37 -4.01
CA GLN A 80 9.30 -11.10 -2.60
C GLN A 80 9.96 -12.30 -1.91
N LYS A 81 9.45 -13.51 -2.12
CA LYS A 81 10.05 -14.73 -1.55
C LYS A 81 11.44 -15.02 -2.11
N LYS A 82 11.69 -14.74 -3.39
CA LYS A 82 13.02 -14.82 -4.01
C LYS A 82 13.94 -13.71 -3.50
N LEU A 83 13.42 -12.54 -3.21
CA LEU A 83 14.12 -11.45 -2.54
C LEU A 83 14.49 -11.84 -1.09
N GLU A 84 13.55 -12.39 -0.31
CA GLU A 84 13.80 -12.86 1.05
C GLU A 84 14.84 -13.99 1.10
N ILE A 85 14.79 -14.94 0.16
CA ILE A 85 15.77 -16.04 0.06
C ILE A 85 17.15 -15.52 -0.34
N ASN A 86 17.23 -14.52 -1.21
CA ASN A 86 18.49 -13.85 -1.52
C ASN A 86 18.96 -12.98 -0.36
N PHE A 87 18.06 -12.37 0.38
CA PHE A 87 18.34 -11.59 1.58
C PHE A 87 18.97 -12.43 2.70
N SER A 88 18.42 -13.62 2.98
CA SER A 88 18.99 -14.52 3.99
C SER A 88 20.38 -15.06 3.61
N LYS A 89 20.63 -15.30 2.32
CA LYS A 89 21.95 -15.70 1.81
C LYS A 89 22.99 -14.57 1.81
N LEU A 90 22.55 -13.31 1.76
CA LEU A 90 23.42 -12.13 1.79
C LEU A 90 23.83 -11.75 3.20
N ILE A 91 23.02 -12.07 4.22
CA ILE A 91 23.34 -11.87 5.64
C ILE A 91 24.48 -12.80 6.10
N GLU A 92 24.66 -13.96 5.45
CA GLU A 92 25.74 -14.91 5.76
C GLU A 92 27.12 -14.53 5.20
N GLY A 93 27.19 -13.52 4.32
CA GLY A 93 28.46 -13.04 3.74
C GLY A 93 28.79 -11.61 4.17
N ASN A 94 29.83 -11.46 4.97
CA ASN A 94 30.40 -10.18 5.45
C ASN A 94 30.48 -9.10 4.36
N SER A 95 29.42 -8.26 4.20
CA SER A 95 29.61 -6.97 3.54
C SER A 95 28.38 -6.08 3.68
N VAL A 96 28.37 -5.23 4.68
CA VAL A 96 27.46 -4.07 4.80
C VAL A 96 27.44 -3.27 3.49
N ASP A 97 28.60 -3.07 2.86
CA ASP A 97 28.76 -2.34 1.59
C ASP A 97 28.03 -3.00 0.41
N ARG A 98 27.97 -4.31 0.35
CA ARG A 98 27.29 -5.04 -0.72
C ARG A 98 25.77 -4.94 -0.61
N TYR A 99 25.28 -4.97 0.63
CA TYR A 99 23.86 -4.83 0.95
C TYR A 99 23.34 -3.43 0.60
N GLU A 100 24.11 -2.39 0.96
CA GLU A 100 23.76 -1.01 0.61
C GLU A 100 23.75 -0.79 -0.91
N ALA A 101 24.71 -1.38 -1.63
CA ALA A 101 24.76 -1.31 -3.09
C ALA A 101 23.55 -1.98 -3.75
N GLU A 102 23.09 -3.12 -3.24
CA GLU A 102 21.91 -3.81 -3.78
C GLU A 102 20.61 -3.06 -3.48
N ILE A 103 20.44 -2.53 -2.27
CA ILE A 103 19.31 -1.65 -1.94
C ILE A 103 19.30 -0.42 -2.87
N TYR A 104 20.44 0.16 -3.14
CA TYR A 104 20.55 1.31 -4.02
C TYR A 104 20.13 1.00 -5.46
N VAL A 105 20.47 -0.20 -5.98
CA VAL A 105 20.02 -0.65 -7.30
C VAL A 105 18.50 -0.85 -7.33
N LEU A 106 17.93 -1.48 -6.29
CA LEU A 106 16.49 -1.65 -6.17
C LEU A 106 15.76 -0.32 -6.05
N TYR A 107 16.29 0.60 -5.26
CA TYR A 107 15.80 1.97 -5.12
C TYR A 107 15.73 2.70 -6.46
N LYS A 108 16.80 2.64 -7.28
CA LYS A 108 16.80 3.24 -8.62
C LYS A 108 15.75 2.64 -9.53
N LYS A 109 15.62 1.30 -9.55
CA LYS A 109 14.61 0.59 -10.34
C LYS A 109 13.19 0.96 -9.89
N LEU A 110 12.95 1.02 -8.57
CA LEU A 110 11.66 1.43 -8.02
C LEU A 110 11.31 2.87 -8.43
N LYS A 111 12.25 3.80 -8.27
CA LYS A 111 12.07 5.20 -8.64
C LYS A 111 11.71 5.35 -10.12
N GLN A 112 12.40 4.64 -11.01
CA GLN A 112 12.10 4.64 -12.45
C GLN A 112 10.73 4.03 -12.75
N SER A 113 10.42 2.90 -12.18
CA SER A 113 9.13 2.20 -12.35
C SER A 113 7.93 3.05 -11.91
N LEU A 114 8.10 3.91 -10.90
CA LEU A 114 7.05 4.82 -10.44
C LEU A 114 6.79 6.01 -11.36
N LEU A 115 7.70 6.34 -12.27
CA LEU A 115 7.44 7.31 -13.33
C LEU A 115 6.38 6.80 -14.31
N GLU A 116 6.37 5.49 -14.57
CA GLU A 116 5.39 4.83 -15.44
C GLU A 116 4.06 4.54 -14.70
N ARG A 117 4.12 4.48 -13.36
CA ARG A 117 2.98 4.17 -12.50
C ARG A 117 2.71 5.27 -11.46
N PRO A 118 2.33 6.49 -11.88
CA PRO A 118 2.20 7.64 -10.98
C PRO A 118 1.06 7.55 -9.96
N GLN A 119 0.19 6.53 -10.06
CA GLN A 119 -0.92 6.25 -9.14
C GLN A 119 -0.66 5.06 -8.21
N ASP A 120 0.57 4.53 -8.18
CA ASP A 120 0.93 3.38 -7.34
C ASP A 120 1.24 3.83 -5.89
N LEU A 121 0.17 3.99 -5.08
CA LEU A 121 0.30 4.38 -3.68
C LEU A 121 1.24 3.44 -2.88
N LYS A 122 1.15 2.12 -3.13
CA LYS A 122 2.00 1.14 -2.43
C LYS A 122 3.47 1.28 -2.83
N GLY A 123 3.71 1.50 -4.10
CA GLY A 123 5.06 1.75 -4.62
C GLY A 123 5.66 3.03 -4.04
N PHE A 124 4.88 4.12 -3.93
CA PHE A 124 5.37 5.34 -3.28
C PHE A 124 5.64 5.14 -1.78
N LYS A 125 4.80 4.42 -1.04
CA LYS A 125 5.07 4.07 0.37
C LYS A 125 6.37 3.26 0.50
N LEU A 126 6.62 2.31 -0.40
CA LEU A 126 7.88 1.56 -0.44
C LEU A 126 9.07 2.47 -0.78
N LEU A 127 8.90 3.43 -1.70
CA LEU A 127 9.96 4.38 -2.02
C LEU A 127 10.31 5.27 -0.82
N VAL A 128 9.32 5.69 -0.03
CA VAL A 128 9.55 6.45 1.23
C VAL A 128 10.46 5.65 2.16
N THR A 129 10.08 4.42 2.51
CA THR A 129 10.85 3.60 3.46
C THR A 129 12.25 3.28 2.96
N THR A 130 12.38 2.92 1.68
CA THR A 130 13.69 2.64 1.07
C THR A 130 14.58 3.87 1.04
N SER A 131 14.02 5.05 0.72
CA SER A 131 14.77 6.31 0.72
C SER A 131 15.23 6.73 2.12
N ILE A 132 14.41 6.49 3.15
CA ILE A 132 14.78 6.72 4.56
C ILE A 132 15.97 5.83 4.93
N SER A 133 15.94 4.53 4.60
CA SER A 133 17.03 3.58 4.87
C SER A 133 18.34 4.01 4.21
N LEU A 134 18.27 4.63 3.04
CA LEU A 134 19.44 5.19 2.31
C LEU A 134 19.79 6.61 2.73
N LYS A 135 19.10 7.22 3.70
CA LYS A 135 19.25 8.62 4.12
C LYS A 135 19.00 9.63 2.99
N GLU A 136 18.30 9.22 1.93
CA GLU A 136 17.89 10.05 0.79
C GLU A 136 16.63 10.86 1.15
N TYR A 137 16.71 11.70 2.19
CA TYR A 137 15.56 12.39 2.78
C TYR A 137 14.82 13.29 1.79
N SER A 138 15.50 13.88 0.82
CA SER A 138 14.85 14.67 -0.24
C SER A 138 13.93 13.83 -1.11
N THR A 139 14.37 12.64 -1.51
CA THR A 139 13.55 11.70 -2.29
C THR A 139 12.41 11.13 -1.43
N ALA A 140 12.69 10.79 -0.17
CA ALA A 140 11.68 10.32 0.77
C ALA A 140 10.55 11.36 0.96
N ARG A 141 10.90 12.65 1.11
CA ARG A 141 9.93 13.76 1.20
C ARG A 141 9.05 13.86 -0.05
N ILE A 142 9.66 13.82 -1.24
CA ILE A 142 8.91 13.91 -2.51
C ILE A 142 7.97 12.70 -2.66
N ALA A 143 8.45 11.50 -2.32
CA ALA A 143 7.63 10.29 -2.34
C ALA A 143 6.47 10.38 -1.33
N GLN A 144 6.70 10.88 -0.11
CA GLN A 144 5.68 11.08 0.90
C GLN A 144 4.64 12.13 0.49
N GLU A 145 5.06 13.18 -0.22
CA GLU A 145 4.13 14.16 -0.81
C GLU A 145 3.18 13.47 -1.81
N LYS A 146 3.69 12.56 -2.62
CA LYS A 146 2.87 11.72 -3.52
C LYS A 146 1.93 10.81 -2.75
N VAL A 147 2.38 10.20 -1.66
CA VAL A 147 1.52 9.40 -0.78
C VAL A 147 0.35 10.25 -0.27
N ILE A 148 0.61 11.46 0.24
CA ILE A 148 -0.43 12.39 0.71
C ILE A 148 -1.42 12.74 -0.42
N GLN A 149 -0.91 13.06 -1.62
CA GLN A 149 -1.77 13.38 -2.77
C GLN A 149 -2.67 12.20 -3.17
N LEU A 150 -2.15 10.97 -3.15
CA LEU A 150 -2.87 9.77 -3.53
C LEU A 150 -3.82 9.25 -2.42
N SER A 151 -3.55 9.60 -1.17
CA SER A 151 -4.39 9.24 -0.01
C SER A 151 -5.59 10.17 0.17
N ASN A 152 -5.63 11.33 -0.51
CA ASN A 152 -6.71 12.29 -0.38
C ASN A 152 -8.08 11.66 -0.80
N PRO A 153 -9.17 11.83 -0.03
CA PRO A 153 -9.33 12.68 1.16
C PRO A 153 -8.95 12.02 2.50
N ASN A 154 -8.52 10.76 2.52
CA ASN A 154 -8.30 9.96 3.73
C ASN A 154 -6.84 10.06 4.24
N ILE A 155 -6.31 11.28 4.31
CA ILE A 155 -4.94 11.52 4.78
C ILE A 155 -4.92 11.43 6.31
N THR A 156 -4.01 10.63 6.88
CA THR A 156 -3.85 10.52 8.33
C THR A 156 -2.87 11.56 8.89
N VAL A 157 -2.92 11.81 10.20
CA VAL A 157 -1.98 12.73 10.83
C VAL A 157 -0.54 12.22 10.76
N GLU A 158 -0.35 10.90 10.81
CA GLU A 158 0.96 10.25 10.72
C GLU A 158 1.59 10.48 9.33
N GLU A 159 0.80 10.50 8.27
CA GLU A 159 1.28 10.82 6.92
C GLU A 159 1.78 12.27 6.81
N TYR A 160 1.09 13.21 7.46
CA TYR A 160 1.56 14.59 7.55
C TYR A 160 2.82 14.73 8.41
N ILE A 161 2.86 14.08 9.58
CA ILE A 161 4.01 14.11 10.48
C ILE A 161 5.25 13.55 9.78
N LEU A 162 5.11 12.41 9.11
CA LEU A 162 6.22 11.81 8.36
C LEU A 162 6.74 12.75 7.27
N TYR A 163 5.85 13.44 6.53
CA TYR A 163 6.28 14.44 5.57
C TYR A 163 7.07 15.58 6.22
N LEU A 164 6.58 16.10 7.35
CA LEU A 164 7.22 17.22 8.05
C LEU A 164 8.59 16.83 8.62
N ASP A 165 8.71 15.62 9.21
CA ASP A 165 9.99 15.09 9.68
C ASP A 165 10.99 14.95 8.52
N LEU A 166 10.55 14.36 7.40
CA LEU A 166 11.40 14.20 6.20
C LEU A 166 11.81 15.55 5.57
N ALA A 167 10.87 16.49 5.51
CA ALA A 167 11.15 17.83 5.00
C ALA A 167 12.15 18.60 5.89
N PHE A 168 12.04 18.44 7.20
CA PHE A 168 12.96 19.01 8.17
C PHE A 168 14.36 18.41 8.04
N LEU A 169 14.47 17.08 7.94
CA LEU A 169 15.74 16.38 7.72
C LEU A 169 16.37 16.77 6.38
N ALA A 170 15.60 16.82 5.31
CA ALA A 170 16.07 17.22 3.98
C ALA A 170 16.57 18.68 3.93
N ALA A 171 16.02 19.55 4.78
CA ALA A 171 16.42 20.96 4.90
C ALA A 171 17.53 21.20 5.93
N GLY A 172 18.20 20.14 6.41
CA GLY A 172 19.26 20.25 7.41
C GLY A 172 18.79 20.81 8.75
N GLY A 173 17.61 20.42 9.20
CA GLY A 173 17.04 20.83 10.48
C GLY A 173 16.38 22.22 10.47
N ARG A 174 15.90 22.68 9.31
CA ARG A 174 15.16 23.94 9.17
C ARG A 174 13.78 23.74 8.57
N VAL A 175 12.89 24.68 8.83
CA VAL A 175 11.53 24.71 8.26
C VAL A 175 11.56 25.55 6.98
N SER A 176 11.37 24.88 5.83
CA SER A 176 11.28 25.54 4.52
C SER A 176 9.88 26.12 4.27
N LEU A 177 9.76 26.94 3.21
CA LEU A 177 8.46 27.45 2.77
C LEU A 177 7.46 26.31 2.40
N GLU A 178 7.97 25.24 1.79
CA GLU A 178 7.17 24.06 1.42
C GLU A 178 6.70 23.32 2.66
N THR A 179 7.59 23.16 3.66
CA THR A 179 7.23 22.60 4.97
C THR A 179 6.13 23.42 5.65
N SER A 180 6.23 24.76 5.62
CA SER A 180 5.21 25.66 6.18
C SER A 180 3.85 25.52 5.50
N LYS A 181 3.82 25.35 4.16
CA LYS A 181 2.57 25.11 3.43
C LYS A 181 1.90 23.81 3.86
N MET A 182 2.66 22.72 3.93
CA MET A 182 2.14 21.41 4.35
C MET A 182 1.70 21.43 5.82
N LEU A 183 2.46 22.09 6.69
CA LEU A 183 2.12 22.29 8.10
C LEU A 183 0.79 23.04 8.25
N LYS A 184 0.54 24.06 7.44
CA LYS A 184 -0.75 24.78 7.43
C LYS A 184 -1.90 23.83 7.09
N ASN A 185 -1.77 23.02 6.04
CA ASN A 185 -2.78 22.03 5.66
C ASN A 185 -3.03 21.01 6.77
N ALA A 186 -1.96 20.45 7.34
CA ALA A 186 -2.04 19.50 8.44
C ALA A 186 -2.73 20.09 9.68
N THR A 187 -2.42 21.34 10.05
CA THR A 187 -3.01 22.00 11.23
C THR A 187 -4.49 22.37 11.04
N VAL A 188 -4.96 22.53 9.81
CA VAL A 188 -6.39 22.69 9.53
C VAL A 188 -7.14 21.38 9.84
N SER A 189 -6.60 20.25 9.44
CA SER A 189 -7.22 18.94 9.65
C SER A 189 -7.04 18.43 11.08
N TYR A 190 -5.89 18.71 11.70
CA TYR A 190 -5.49 18.19 13.02
C TYR A 190 -4.96 19.29 13.96
N PRO A 191 -5.80 20.27 14.36
CA PRO A 191 -5.34 21.51 15.06
C PRO A 191 -4.77 21.27 16.46
N ARG A 192 -5.08 20.13 17.09
CA ARG A 192 -4.66 19.82 18.47
C ARG A 192 -3.54 18.78 18.56
N ASN A 193 -2.95 18.40 17.43
CA ASN A 193 -1.85 17.43 17.46
C ASN A 193 -0.57 18.10 17.95
N GLU A 194 0.05 17.54 18.96
CA GLU A 194 1.23 18.07 19.65
C GLU A 194 2.45 18.17 18.75
N VAL A 195 2.66 17.19 17.84
CA VAL A 195 3.78 17.21 16.91
C VAL A 195 3.61 18.32 15.87
N LEU A 196 2.39 18.59 15.41
CA LEU A 196 2.14 19.74 14.52
C LEU A 196 2.35 21.06 15.25
N ILE A 197 1.99 21.14 16.53
CA ILE A 197 2.25 22.31 17.39
C ILE A 197 3.78 22.52 17.55
N PHE A 198 4.56 21.45 17.71
CA PHE A 198 6.03 21.51 17.72
C PHE A 198 6.58 22.08 16.41
N PHE A 199 6.13 21.60 15.24
CA PHE A 199 6.54 22.17 13.96
C PHE A 199 6.15 23.64 13.81
N LYS A 200 5.04 24.05 14.40
CA LYS A 200 4.67 25.47 14.48
C LYS A 200 5.66 26.30 15.31
N ALA A 201 6.16 25.74 16.41
CA ALA A 201 7.20 26.42 17.19
C ALA A 201 8.49 26.58 16.37
N LEU A 202 8.90 25.55 15.65
CA LEU A 202 10.06 25.62 14.72
C LEU A 202 9.83 26.64 13.62
N GLU A 203 8.63 26.70 13.04
CA GLU A 203 8.28 27.71 12.03
C GLU A 203 8.39 29.14 12.57
N HIS A 204 7.87 29.40 13.79
CA HIS A 204 8.01 30.70 14.45
C HIS A 204 9.48 31.02 14.75
N PHE A 205 10.28 30.03 15.14
CA PHE A 205 11.71 30.19 15.35
C PHE A 205 12.42 30.64 14.05
N GLU A 206 12.17 29.97 12.91
CA GLU A 206 12.76 30.34 11.61
C GLU A 206 12.32 31.73 11.13
N LYS A 207 11.08 32.14 11.46
CA LYS A 207 10.56 33.49 11.19
C LYS A 207 11.05 34.54 12.15
N ARG A 208 11.94 34.20 13.10
CA ARG A 208 12.46 35.07 14.18
C ARG A 208 11.37 35.58 15.14
N GLU A 209 10.22 34.91 15.18
CA GLU A 209 9.12 35.19 16.11
C GLU A 209 9.36 34.45 17.43
N TYR A 210 10.50 34.69 18.06
CA TYR A 210 11.01 33.89 19.18
C TYR A 210 10.08 33.84 20.37
N GLN A 211 9.39 34.91 20.71
CA GLN A 211 8.44 34.91 21.84
C GLN A 211 7.30 33.90 21.63
N LYS A 212 6.82 33.76 20.38
CA LYS A 212 5.80 32.78 20.06
C LYS A 212 6.35 31.35 20.17
N ALA A 213 7.57 31.12 19.67
CA ALA A 213 8.24 29.83 19.78
C ALA A 213 8.46 29.42 21.25
N VAL A 214 8.89 30.35 22.11
CA VAL A 214 9.08 30.13 23.55
C VAL A 214 7.75 29.80 24.25
N LYS A 215 6.68 30.54 23.92
CA LYS A 215 5.35 30.24 24.48
C LYS A 215 4.90 28.81 24.17
N ILE A 216 5.11 28.38 22.92
CA ILE A 216 4.79 27.02 22.52
C ILE A 216 5.72 26.00 23.18
N PHE A 217 7.02 26.31 23.32
CA PHE A 217 7.97 25.44 24.02
C PHE A 217 7.50 25.10 25.45
N TYR A 218 7.15 26.12 26.25
CA TYR A 218 6.67 25.88 27.62
C TYR A 218 5.35 25.09 27.65
N LEU A 219 4.46 25.34 26.70
CA LEU A 219 3.21 24.57 26.58
C LEU A 219 3.47 23.09 26.26
N LEU A 220 4.46 22.80 25.42
CA LEU A 220 4.83 21.43 25.04
C LEU A 220 5.63 20.72 26.15
N GLN A 221 6.42 21.47 26.92
CA GLN A 221 7.23 20.92 28.02
C GLN A 221 6.37 20.30 29.12
N GLU A 222 5.15 20.84 29.34
CA GLU A 222 4.18 20.32 30.29
C GLU A 222 3.35 19.12 29.74
N ASN A 223 3.58 18.73 28.48
CA ASN A 223 2.78 17.72 27.81
C ASN A 223 3.56 16.41 27.63
N ASP A 224 3.10 15.34 28.28
CA ASP A 224 3.71 14.02 28.22
C ASP A 224 3.49 13.25 26.89
N LYS A 225 2.67 13.80 25.97
CA LYS A 225 2.33 13.13 24.71
C LYS A 225 3.31 13.39 23.58
N ILE A 226 4.23 14.32 23.73
CA ILE A 226 5.25 14.64 22.75
C ILE A 226 6.57 13.95 23.12
N ASP A 227 7.29 13.51 22.09
CA ASP A 227 8.61 12.95 22.25
C ASP A 227 9.59 13.95 22.89
N ARG A 228 10.28 13.53 23.93
CA ARG A 228 11.26 14.36 24.67
C ARG A 228 12.38 14.85 23.77
N ASP A 229 12.80 14.07 22.77
CA ASP A 229 13.84 14.47 21.83
C ASP A 229 13.42 15.71 21.01
N LYS A 230 12.14 15.81 20.64
CA LYS A 230 11.60 16.98 19.95
C LYS A 230 11.59 18.22 20.86
N ILE A 231 11.28 18.07 22.13
CA ILE A 231 11.33 19.17 23.11
C ILE A 231 12.78 19.61 23.33
N GLU A 232 13.71 18.70 23.47
CA GLU A 232 15.12 19.00 23.67
C GLU A 232 15.73 19.70 22.45
N LEU A 233 15.36 19.27 21.23
CA LEU A 233 15.76 19.95 19.99
C LEU A 233 15.30 21.42 19.97
N LEU A 234 14.06 21.70 20.33
CA LEU A 234 13.52 23.04 20.37
C LEU A 234 14.21 23.89 21.45
N LYS A 235 14.44 23.30 22.64
CA LYS A 235 15.21 23.91 23.72
C LYS A 235 16.59 24.28 23.26
N GLN A 236 17.34 23.34 22.65
CA GLN A 236 18.67 23.57 22.12
C GLN A 236 18.72 24.76 21.13
N LYS A 237 17.76 24.80 20.18
CA LYS A 237 17.68 25.92 19.23
C LYS A 237 17.44 27.28 19.91
N LEU A 238 16.55 27.33 20.92
CA LEU A 238 16.25 28.55 21.66
C LEU A 238 17.42 28.99 22.56
N SER A 239 18.10 28.03 23.21
CA SER A 239 19.27 28.31 24.07
C SER A 239 20.49 28.82 23.29
N GLN A 240 20.71 28.29 22.05
CA GLN A 240 21.82 28.76 21.18
C GLN A 240 21.73 30.28 20.91
N LEU A 241 20.53 30.84 20.89
CA LEU A 241 20.29 32.25 20.71
C LEU A 241 20.18 33.03 22.05
N LYS A 242 20.45 32.36 23.19
CA LYS A 242 20.31 32.93 24.55
C LYS A 242 18.88 33.49 24.82
N ILE A 243 17.86 32.86 24.22
CA ILE A 243 16.45 33.29 24.37
C ILE A 243 15.85 32.67 25.64
N ILE A 244 16.26 31.44 25.94
CA ILE A 244 15.96 30.74 27.21
C ILE A 244 17.27 30.26 27.85
N PRO A 245 17.27 30.02 29.18
CA PRO A 245 18.45 29.48 29.89
C PRO A 245 18.79 28.06 29.48
#